data_277c8a6af7cd6dcfaec825d282f876d3
#
_entry.id   277c8a6af7cd6dcfaec825d282f876d3
#
_cell.length_a   1.000
_cell.length_b   1.000
_cell.length_c   1.000
_cell.angle_alpha   90.00
_cell.angle_beta   90.00
_cell.angle_gamma   90.00
#
_symmetry.space_group_name_H-M   'P 1'
#
loop_
_entity.id
_entity.type
_entity.pdbx_description
1 polymer ?
#
loop_
_entity_poly.entity_id
_entity_poly.type
_entity_poly.pdbx_seq_one_letter_code
_entity_poly.pdbx_strand_id
1 'polypeptide(L)'
;MTNQRSNHKIPRRTFLKVCAAAAAAGLTACGKTQAAAALPKLTVGSDSYPPFVYLSNDSTPTGIDVDIATEAFARMGYAVRFEIIDWEQKTKLVESGAIDCIWSCFSMDGREQLYRWVGPYMVSRQVVAVNADSGIETLADLAGKTMMVQSTTKPEEIFLGGTDPRIPQFGELLSAEDRSVQYAMLNCGYVDAIAAREAAILRY
;
A
#
# COMPACT_ATOMS: atom_id res chain seq x y z
N MET A 1 -22.35 -56.00 -59.61
CA MET A 1 -22.20 -55.72 -58.18
C MET A 1 -23.08 -54.51 -57.86
N THR A 2 -24.30 -54.81 -57.38
CA THR A 2 -25.38 -53.83 -57.11
C THR A 2 -25.32 -53.34 -55.69
N ASN A 3 -25.09 -52.04 -55.51
CA ASN A 3 -25.00 -51.37 -54.23
C ASN A 3 -26.43 -50.99 -53.80
N GLN A 4 -27.01 -51.77 -52.84
CA GLN A 4 -28.31 -51.46 -52.23
C GLN A 4 -28.10 -50.40 -51.11
N ARG A 5 -28.55 -49.16 -51.36
CA ARG A 5 -28.69 -48.15 -50.28
C ARG A 5 -29.99 -48.45 -49.53
N SER A 6 -29.86 -48.91 -48.30
CA SER A 6 -30.95 -49.05 -47.37
C SER A 6 -31.44 -47.67 -46.87
N ASN A 7 -32.66 -47.33 -47.28
CA ASN A 7 -33.29 -46.03 -46.96
C ASN A 7 -34.14 -46.23 -45.67
N HIS A 8 -33.52 -46.13 -44.49
CA HIS A 8 -34.25 -46.22 -43.23
C HIS A 8 -34.96 -44.91 -42.94
N LYS A 9 -36.24 -44.85 -43.21
CA LYS A 9 -37.14 -43.77 -42.81
C LYS A 9 -37.49 -43.87 -41.34
N ILE A 10 -36.95 -42.97 -40.49
CA ILE A 10 -37.31 -42.90 -39.07
C ILE A 10 -38.76 -42.38 -38.98
N PRO A 11 -39.68 -43.08 -38.27
CA PRO A 11 -41.07 -42.62 -38.11
C PRO A 11 -41.12 -41.35 -37.28
N ARG A 12 -41.99 -40.43 -37.69
CA ARG A 12 -42.18 -39.07 -37.12
C ARG A 12 -42.31 -39.07 -35.57
N ARG A 13 -42.90 -40.12 -34.99
CA ARG A 13 -43.06 -40.27 -33.53
C ARG A 13 -41.73 -40.56 -32.81
N THR A 14 -40.80 -41.24 -33.46
CA THR A 14 -39.45 -41.51 -32.92
C THR A 14 -38.60 -40.24 -32.98
N PHE A 15 -38.69 -39.44 -34.04
CA PHE A 15 -38.00 -38.17 -34.20
C PHE A 15 -38.46 -37.17 -33.11
N LEU A 16 -39.75 -37.03 -32.84
CA LEU A 16 -40.27 -36.16 -31.79
C LEU A 16 -39.81 -36.58 -30.38
N LYS A 17 -39.71 -37.87 -30.07
CA LYS A 17 -39.21 -38.36 -28.77
C LYS A 17 -37.73 -38.11 -28.61
N VAL A 18 -36.92 -38.20 -29.66
CA VAL A 18 -35.49 -37.90 -29.60
C VAL A 18 -35.24 -36.39 -29.44
N CYS A 19 -36.03 -35.53 -30.12
CA CYS A 19 -35.92 -34.08 -29.96
C CYS A 19 -36.34 -33.61 -28.56
N ALA A 20 -37.36 -34.24 -27.95
CA ALA A 20 -37.80 -33.93 -26.59
C ALA A 20 -36.76 -34.34 -25.54
N ALA A 21 -36.08 -35.46 -25.73
CA ALA A 21 -35.03 -35.92 -24.84
C ALA A 21 -33.76 -35.04 -24.95
N ALA A 22 -33.42 -34.54 -26.16
CA ALA A 22 -32.32 -33.63 -26.37
C ALA A 22 -32.59 -32.23 -25.78
N ALA A 23 -33.81 -31.74 -25.81
CA ALA A 23 -34.23 -30.48 -25.19
C ALA A 23 -34.20 -30.55 -23.65
N ALA A 24 -34.54 -31.68 -23.05
CA ALA A 24 -34.44 -31.87 -21.60
C ALA A 24 -33.02 -31.99 -21.09
N ALA A 25 -32.09 -32.58 -21.89
CA ALA A 25 -30.65 -32.64 -21.54
C ALA A 25 -29.94 -31.29 -21.70
N GLY A 26 -30.43 -30.40 -22.60
CA GLY A 26 -29.85 -29.06 -22.81
C GLY A 26 -30.17 -28.06 -21.70
N LEU A 27 -31.27 -28.26 -20.94
CA LEU A 27 -31.69 -27.34 -19.86
C LEU A 27 -30.96 -27.60 -18.52
N THR A 28 -30.28 -28.71 -18.34
CA THR A 28 -29.50 -29.00 -17.12
C THR A 28 -28.02 -28.57 -17.24
N ALA A 29 -27.55 -28.11 -18.40
CA ALA A 29 -26.18 -27.64 -18.61
C ALA A 29 -25.99 -26.14 -18.37
N CYS A 30 -27.07 -25.38 -18.14
CA CYS A 30 -27.01 -23.95 -17.84
C CYS A 30 -27.26 -23.68 -16.35
N GLY A 31 -26.27 -24.00 -15.50
CA GLY A 31 -26.46 -23.78 -14.06
C GLY A 31 -25.25 -24.02 -13.17
N LYS A 32 -24.08 -24.23 -13.73
CA LYS A 32 -22.85 -24.04 -12.94
C LYS A 32 -22.38 -22.61 -13.19
N THR A 33 -22.92 -21.68 -12.45
CA THR A 33 -22.22 -20.43 -12.17
C THR A 33 -20.89 -20.86 -11.56
N GLN A 34 -19.85 -20.92 -12.37
CA GLN A 34 -18.50 -21.14 -11.88
C GLN A 34 -18.23 -19.94 -10.99
N ALA A 35 -18.30 -20.12 -9.68
CA ALA A 35 -17.91 -19.09 -8.74
C ALA A 35 -16.53 -18.66 -9.20
N ALA A 36 -16.40 -17.39 -9.60
CA ALA A 36 -15.12 -16.84 -9.99
C ALA A 36 -14.14 -17.16 -8.85
N ALA A 37 -13.10 -17.91 -9.16
CA ALA A 37 -12.10 -18.27 -8.17
C ALA A 37 -11.62 -16.98 -7.52
N ALA A 38 -11.70 -16.89 -6.20
CA ALA A 38 -11.24 -15.70 -5.49
C ALA A 38 -9.77 -15.46 -5.83
N LEU A 39 -9.43 -14.24 -6.18
CA LEU A 39 -8.05 -13.88 -6.49
C LEU A 39 -7.14 -14.21 -5.30
N PRO A 40 -5.92 -14.70 -5.54
CA PRO A 40 -4.94 -14.85 -4.48
C PRO A 40 -4.69 -13.50 -3.83
N LYS A 41 -4.52 -13.49 -2.51
CA LYS A 41 -4.35 -12.26 -1.72
C LYS A 41 -2.89 -12.01 -1.42
N LEU A 42 -2.48 -10.75 -1.55
CA LEU A 42 -1.19 -10.24 -1.08
C LEU A 42 -1.44 -9.34 0.14
N THR A 43 -0.62 -9.49 1.16
CA THR A 43 -0.62 -8.63 2.35
C THR A 43 0.45 -7.56 2.19
N VAL A 44 0.02 -6.30 2.18
CA VAL A 44 0.88 -5.12 2.11
C VAL A 44 1.00 -4.51 3.48
N GLY A 45 2.21 -4.45 4.03
CA GLY A 45 2.49 -3.77 5.29
C GLY A 45 2.75 -2.28 5.09
N SER A 46 2.12 -1.45 5.91
CA SER A 46 2.27 0.00 5.92
C SER A 46 2.11 0.56 7.32
N ASP A 47 2.72 1.71 7.60
CA ASP A 47 2.33 2.52 8.76
C ASP A 47 1.09 3.38 8.42
N SER A 48 0.51 4.01 9.44
CA SER A 48 -0.52 5.02 9.22
C SER A 48 0.13 6.34 8.80
N TYR A 49 0.08 6.64 7.51
CA TYR A 49 0.75 7.79 6.91
C TYR A 49 -0.14 8.55 5.92
N PRO A 50 -1.11 9.34 6.39
CA PRO A 50 -1.89 10.21 5.51
C PRO A 50 -1.00 11.20 4.72
N PRO A 51 -1.30 11.48 3.44
CA PRO A 51 -2.42 11.00 2.64
C PRO A 51 -2.14 9.67 1.91
N PHE A 52 -1.04 8.99 2.19
CA PHE A 52 -0.58 7.81 1.44
C PHE A 52 -1.33 6.54 1.85
N VAL A 53 -1.27 6.17 3.12
CA VAL A 53 -2.02 5.04 3.71
C VAL A 53 -2.56 5.46 5.06
N TYR A 54 -3.84 5.27 5.30
CA TYR A 54 -4.49 5.50 6.60
C TYR A 54 -5.81 4.76 6.67
N LEU A 55 -6.39 4.67 7.85
CA LEU A 55 -7.72 4.09 8.03
C LEU A 55 -8.77 5.20 7.96
N SER A 56 -9.83 4.98 7.19
CA SER A 56 -11.03 5.80 7.21
C SER A 56 -11.85 5.56 8.49
N ASN A 57 -12.92 6.31 8.68
CA ASN A 57 -13.75 6.21 9.89
C ASN A 57 -14.39 4.82 10.10
N ASP A 58 -14.58 4.05 9.02
CA ASP A 58 -15.06 2.67 9.02
C ASP A 58 -13.93 1.63 9.10
N SER A 59 -12.71 2.08 9.43
CA SER A 59 -11.50 1.26 9.52
C SER A 59 -11.07 0.62 8.20
N THR A 60 -11.49 1.17 7.06
CA THR A 60 -11.05 0.72 5.74
C THR A 60 -9.73 1.41 5.36
N PRO A 61 -8.69 0.66 4.95
CA PRO A 61 -7.47 1.24 4.41
C PRO A 61 -7.77 2.10 3.18
N THR A 62 -7.27 3.32 3.17
CA THR A 62 -7.49 4.31 2.11
C THR A 62 -6.26 5.19 1.94
N GLY A 63 -6.16 5.89 0.82
CA GLY A 63 -5.07 6.80 0.48
C GLY A 63 -4.43 6.51 -0.86
N ILE A 64 -3.52 7.39 -1.25
CA ILE A 64 -2.87 7.37 -2.58
C ILE A 64 -2.20 6.02 -2.85
N ASP A 65 -1.45 5.49 -1.90
CA ASP A 65 -0.73 4.24 -2.05
C ASP A 65 -1.65 3.03 -2.03
N VAL A 66 -2.78 3.10 -1.31
CA VAL A 66 -3.81 2.05 -1.31
C VAL A 66 -4.43 1.92 -2.71
N ASP A 67 -4.78 3.05 -3.33
CA ASP A 67 -5.39 3.07 -4.66
C ASP A 67 -4.41 2.54 -5.72
N ILE A 68 -3.16 3.04 -5.71
CA ILE A 68 -2.12 2.62 -6.66
C ILE A 68 -1.81 1.13 -6.52
N ALA A 69 -1.60 0.64 -5.29
CA ALA A 69 -1.27 -0.77 -5.05
C ALA A 69 -2.44 -1.68 -5.42
N THR A 70 -3.68 -1.29 -5.07
CA THR A 70 -4.87 -2.07 -5.40
C THR A 70 -5.01 -2.24 -6.91
N GLU A 71 -4.88 -1.16 -7.68
CA GLU A 71 -4.95 -1.20 -9.14
C GLU A 71 -3.79 -1.99 -9.74
N ALA A 72 -2.55 -1.77 -9.28
CA ALA A 72 -1.38 -2.46 -9.78
C ALA A 72 -1.48 -3.98 -9.60
N PHE A 73 -1.83 -4.43 -8.40
CA PHE A 73 -1.96 -5.85 -8.11
C PHE A 73 -3.18 -6.49 -8.75
N ALA A 74 -4.30 -5.75 -8.89
CA ALA A 74 -5.47 -6.24 -9.61
C ALA A 74 -5.14 -6.56 -11.07
N ARG A 75 -4.35 -5.72 -11.75
CA ARG A 75 -3.84 -5.99 -13.13
C ARG A 75 -2.96 -7.23 -13.20
N MET A 76 -2.31 -7.61 -12.11
CA MET A 76 -1.50 -8.82 -12.00
C MET A 76 -2.29 -10.06 -11.57
N GLY A 77 -3.61 -9.93 -11.32
CA GLY A 77 -4.48 -11.02 -10.91
C GLY A 77 -4.45 -11.31 -9.40
N TYR A 78 -4.09 -10.33 -8.58
CA TYR A 78 -4.09 -10.43 -7.12
C TYR A 78 -5.09 -9.48 -6.48
N ALA A 79 -5.65 -9.88 -5.34
CA ALA A 79 -6.33 -8.99 -4.41
C ALA A 79 -5.33 -8.52 -3.34
N VAL A 80 -5.49 -7.29 -2.86
CA VAL A 80 -4.61 -6.70 -1.85
C VAL A 80 -5.33 -6.60 -0.51
N ARG A 81 -4.60 -6.88 0.57
CA ARG A 81 -4.97 -6.56 1.94
C ARG A 81 -3.89 -5.66 2.53
N PHE A 82 -4.25 -4.44 2.88
CA PHE A 82 -3.37 -3.58 3.66
C PHE A 82 -3.45 -3.93 5.14
N GLU A 83 -2.29 -3.91 5.79
CA GLU A 83 -2.14 -4.12 7.22
C GLU A 83 -1.31 -2.97 7.80
N ILE A 84 -1.89 -2.26 8.77
CA ILE A 84 -1.17 -1.23 9.50
C ILE A 84 -0.26 -1.96 10.49
N ILE A 85 1.04 -1.77 10.32
CA ILE A 85 2.07 -2.45 11.10
C ILE A 85 2.82 -1.47 12.01
N ASP A 86 3.45 -2.01 13.02
CA ASP A 86 4.54 -1.32 13.69
C ASP A 86 5.69 -1.10 12.70
N TRP A 87 5.98 0.18 12.41
CA TRP A 87 6.95 0.54 11.38
C TRP A 87 8.38 0.09 11.69
N GLU A 88 8.74 -0.04 12.95
CA GLU A 88 10.04 -0.55 13.35
C GLU A 88 10.23 -2.03 13.00
N GLN A 89 9.14 -2.80 12.96
CA GLN A 89 9.15 -4.23 12.65
C GLN A 89 9.08 -4.55 11.14
N LYS A 90 8.94 -3.54 10.27
CA LYS A 90 8.72 -3.72 8.82
C LYS A 90 9.65 -4.73 8.14
N THR A 91 10.97 -4.65 8.44
CA THR A 91 11.97 -5.53 7.86
C THR A 91 11.76 -6.98 8.31
N LYS A 92 11.59 -7.18 9.61
CA LYS A 92 11.35 -8.50 10.18
C LYS A 92 10.06 -9.14 9.67
N LEU A 93 9.00 -8.35 9.47
CA LEU A 93 7.72 -8.83 8.98
C LEU A 93 7.82 -9.30 7.52
N VAL A 94 8.52 -8.56 6.65
CA VAL A 94 8.70 -9.00 5.25
C VAL A 94 9.67 -10.16 5.13
N GLU A 95 10.73 -10.22 5.92
CA GLU A 95 11.69 -11.33 5.93
C GLU A 95 11.06 -12.64 6.42
N SER A 96 10.17 -12.56 7.40
CA SER A 96 9.45 -13.73 7.91
C SER A 96 8.29 -14.19 7.03
N GLY A 97 7.90 -13.39 6.02
CA GLY A 97 6.73 -13.64 5.19
C GLY A 97 5.39 -13.39 5.90
N ALA A 98 5.39 -12.67 7.04
CA ALA A 98 4.16 -12.23 7.68
C ALA A 98 3.41 -11.19 6.83
N ILE A 99 4.15 -10.39 6.06
CA ILE A 99 3.66 -9.54 4.97
C ILE A 99 4.42 -9.89 3.70
N ASP A 100 3.77 -9.74 2.54
CA ASP A 100 4.37 -10.04 1.24
C ASP A 100 5.25 -8.88 0.73
N CYS A 101 4.89 -7.65 1.04
CA CYS A 101 5.68 -6.47 0.69
C CYS A 101 5.39 -5.28 1.62
N ILE A 102 6.28 -4.29 1.57
CA ILE A 102 6.13 -2.97 2.21
C ILE A 102 5.74 -1.98 1.13
N TRP A 103 4.68 -1.19 1.35
CA TRP A 103 4.26 -0.13 0.45
C TRP A 103 3.66 1.04 1.25
N SER A 104 4.45 2.08 1.47
CA SER A 104 4.07 3.23 2.30
C SER A 104 4.99 4.43 2.07
N CYS A 105 5.05 4.96 0.84
CA CYS A 105 5.92 6.12 0.57
C CYS A 105 7.36 5.94 1.12
N PHE A 106 7.87 4.70 1.06
CA PHE A 106 9.13 4.28 1.67
C PHE A 106 10.30 4.67 0.78
N SER A 107 11.29 5.40 1.31
CA SER A 107 12.46 5.85 0.56
C SER A 107 13.43 4.72 0.29
N MET A 108 13.84 4.60 -0.99
CA MET A 108 14.89 3.70 -1.41
C MET A 108 16.29 4.23 -1.09
N ASP A 109 16.46 5.57 -1.02
CA ASP A 109 17.75 6.23 -0.89
C ASP A 109 18.56 5.72 0.32
N GLY A 110 19.76 5.19 0.04
CA GLY A 110 20.65 4.59 1.04
C GLY A 110 20.20 3.22 1.58
N ARG A 111 19.17 2.62 0.97
CA ARG A 111 18.59 1.31 1.35
C ARG A 111 18.51 0.35 0.18
N GLU A 112 19.19 0.65 -0.93
CA GLU A 112 19.12 -0.06 -2.20
C GLU A 112 19.45 -1.54 -2.03
N GLN A 113 20.37 -1.86 -1.11
CA GLN A 113 20.83 -3.22 -0.85
C GLN A 113 20.00 -3.99 0.20
N LEU A 114 19.07 -3.31 0.90
CA LEU A 114 18.33 -3.93 1.99
C LEU A 114 17.07 -4.65 1.52
N TYR A 115 16.52 -4.27 0.35
CA TYR A 115 15.26 -4.80 -0.16
C TYR A 115 15.35 -5.05 -1.67
N ARG A 116 14.41 -5.85 -2.17
CA ARG A 116 14.11 -5.88 -3.61
C ARG A 116 13.13 -4.74 -3.91
N TRP A 117 13.60 -3.72 -4.59
CA TRP A 117 12.81 -2.55 -4.91
C TRP A 117 12.09 -2.68 -6.24
N VAL A 118 10.88 -2.13 -6.30
CA VAL A 118 10.10 -1.90 -7.52
C VAL A 118 9.74 -0.41 -7.57
N GLY A 119 10.05 0.24 -8.65
CA GLY A 119 9.86 1.68 -8.77
C GLY A 119 11.18 2.44 -8.96
N PRO A 120 11.26 3.74 -8.65
CA PRO A 120 10.30 4.56 -7.90
C PRO A 120 8.99 4.82 -8.67
N TYR A 121 7.87 4.92 -7.96
CA TYR A 121 6.56 5.26 -8.52
C TYR A 121 6.10 6.67 -8.18
N MET A 122 6.77 7.32 -7.22
CA MET A 122 6.46 8.68 -6.76
C MET A 122 7.74 9.37 -6.28
N VAL A 123 7.77 10.70 -6.39
CA VAL A 123 8.79 11.56 -5.80
C VAL A 123 8.13 12.48 -4.79
N SER A 124 8.74 12.63 -3.61
CA SER A 124 8.28 13.54 -2.57
C SER A 124 9.47 14.09 -1.79
N ARG A 125 9.40 15.36 -1.42
CA ARG A 125 10.44 16.02 -0.63
C ARG A 125 10.33 15.66 0.84
N GLN A 126 11.48 15.60 1.54
CA GLN A 126 11.52 15.70 2.99
C GLN A 126 11.57 17.18 3.36
N VAL A 127 10.74 17.59 4.30
CA VAL A 127 10.65 18.97 4.75
C VAL A 127 10.64 19.02 6.28
N VAL A 128 11.02 20.17 6.81
CA VAL A 128 10.84 20.52 8.22
C VAL A 128 9.61 21.41 8.34
N ALA A 129 8.76 21.14 9.31
CA ALA A 129 7.65 21.99 9.69
C ALA A 129 7.87 22.58 11.07
N VAL A 130 7.50 23.83 11.23
CA VAL A 130 7.57 24.61 12.46
C VAL A 130 6.27 25.39 12.64
N ASN A 131 6.00 25.87 13.85
CA ASN A 131 4.88 26.79 14.06
C ASN A 131 5.17 28.14 13.37
N ALA A 132 4.13 28.74 12.79
CA ALA A 132 4.26 29.95 11.97
C ALA A 132 4.84 31.16 12.74
N ASP A 133 4.67 31.18 14.05
CA ASP A 133 5.14 32.22 14.95
C ASP A 133 6.50 31.87 15.63
N SER A 134 7.13 30.79 15.25
CA SER A 134 8.38 30.29 15.87
C SER A 134 9.61 31.17 15.57
N GLY A 135 9.57 31.99 14.51
CA GLY A 135 10.72 32.72 14.01
C GLY A 135 11.80 31.87 13.34
N ILE A 136 11.54 30.60 13.10
CA ILE A 136 12.44 29.65 12.38
C ILE A 136 12.10 29.73 10.90
N GLU A 137 13.03 30.25 10.08
CA GLU A 137 12.83 30.42 8.63
C GLU A 137 13.79 29.54 7.80
N THR A 138 14.92 29.16 8.38
CA THR A 138 15.97 28.39 7.70
C THR A 138 16.39 27.16 8.51
N LEU A 139 17.10 26.22 7.88
CA LEU A 139 17.68 25.09 8.61
C LEU A 139 18.68 25.54 9.69
N ALA A 140 19.38 26.65 9.48
CA ALA A 140 20.35 27.16 10.45
C ALA A 140 19.68 27.61 11.77
N ASP A 141 18.44 28.08 11.71
CA ASP A 141 17.68 28.54 12.89
C ASP A 141 17.26 27.39 13.81
N LEU A 142 17.42 26.15 13.34
CA LEU A 142 17.19 24.93 14.14
C LEU A 142 18.34 24.64 15.12
N ALA A 143 19.44 25.43 15.09
CA ALA A 143 20.54 25.26 16.02
C ALA A 143 20.06 25.41 17.47
N GLY A 144 20.33 24.40 18.30
CA GLY A 144 19.93 24.37 19.70
C GLY A 144 18.42 24.16 19.96
N LYS A 145 17.63 23.91 18.88
CA LYS A 145 16.17 23.66 18.97
C LYS A 145 15.89 22.19 19.22
N THR A 146 14.65 21.88 19.66
CA THR A 146 14.16 20.52 19.82
C THR A 146 13.48 20.06 18.53
N MET A 147 14.05 19.05 17.92
CA MET A 147 13.52 18.40 16.70
C MET A 147 12.87 17.07 17.03
N MET A 148 11.74 16.74 16.42
CA MET A 148 11.14 15.43 16.53
C MET A 148 10.90 14.77 15.17
N VAL A 149 11.15 13.47 15.11
CA VAL A 149 11.00 12.62 13.92
C VAL A 149 10.28 11.32 14.27
N GLN A 150 9.85 10.57 13.27
CA GLN A 150 9.43 9.18 13.49
C GLN A 150 10.64 8.26 13.39
N SER A 151 10.69 7.27 14.30
CA SER A 151 11.73 6.24 14.36
C SER A 151 11.84 5.47 13.03
N THR A 152 13.06 5.05 12.70
CA THR A 152 13.42 4.23 11.52
C THR A 152 13.02 4.84 10.17
N THR A 153 12.81 6.17 10.14
CA THR A 153 12.51 6.94 8.92
C THR A 153 13.75 7.61 8.35
N LYS A 154 13.62 8.15 7.13
CA LYS A 154 14.75 8.84 6.48
C LYS A 154 15.15 10.14 7.18
N PRO A 155 14.23 10.98 7.68
CA PRO A 155 14.61 12.14 8.51
C PRO A 155 15.45 11.77 9.73
N GLU A 156 15.05 10.73 10.48
CA GLU A 156 15.83 10.27 11.62
C GLU A 156 17.26 9.85 11.21
N GLU A 157 17.37 9.02 10.17
CA GLU A 157 18.66 8.57 9.63
C GLU A 157 19.57 9.75 9.26
N ILE A 158 19.02 10.77 8.56
CA ILE A 158 19.76 11.96 8.14
C ILE A 158 20.24 12.75 9.36
N PHE A 159 19.37 12.95 10.34
CA PHE A 159 19.69 13.79 11.51
C PHE A 159 20.66 13.10 12.49
N LEU A 160 20.48 11.80 12.72
CA LEU A 160 21.41 11.01 13.54
C LEU A 160 22.77 10.82 12.83
N GLY A 161 22.78 10.73 11.50
CA GLY A 161 23.99 10.50 10.73
C GLY A 161 24.96 11.68 10.73
N GLY A 162 24.45 12.91 10.93
CA GLY A 162 25.29 14.13 11.08
C GLY A 162 26.20 14.43 9.90
N THR A 163 25.93 13.85 8.72
CA THR A 163 26.83 13.95 7.55
C THR A 163 26.51 15.11 6.62
N ASP A 164 25.32 15.68 6.71
CA ASP A 164 24.90 16.82 5.89
C ASP A 164 25.29 18.13 6.60
N PRO A 165 26.24 18.92 6.04
CA PRO A 165 26.73 20.14 6.67
C PRO A 165 25.68 21.26 6.75
N ARG A 166 24.54 21.11 6.08
CA ARG A 166 23.43 22.08 6.15
C ARG A 166 22.57 21.92 7.40
N ILE A 167 22.70 20.78 8.09
CA ILE A 167 21.92 20.47 9.27
C ILE A 167 22.71 20.94 10.50
N PRO A 168 22.16 21.87 11.29
CA PRO A 168 22.83 22.34 12.50
C PRO A 168 22.73 21.30 13.62
N GLN A 169 23.53 21.51 14.66
CA GLN A 169 23.38 20.73 15.89
C GLN A 169 22.10 21.13 16.61
N PHE A 170 21.17 20.17 16.77
CA PHE A 170 19.98 20.35 17.58
C PHE A 170 20.33 20.40 19.08
N GLY A 171 19.49 21.07 19.86
CA GLY A 171 19.53 20.97 21.33
C GLY A 171 19.08 19.58 21.77
N GLU A 172 18.04 19.07 21.12
CA GLU A 172 17.53 17.72 21.35
C GLU A 172 16.93 17.14 20.05
N LEU A 173 17.14 15.84 19.81
CA LEU A 173 16.49 15.09 18.75
C LEU A 173 15.68 13.96 19.37
N LEU A 174 14.36 14.06 19.24
CA LEU A 174 13.40 13.09 19.76
C LEU A 174 12.88 12.20 18.64
N SER A 175 12.67 10.93 18.93
CA SER A 175 12.07 9.96 18.01
C SER A 175 10.81 9.35 18.63
N ALA A 176 9.77 9.18 17.84
CA ALA A 176 8.54 8.50 18.21
C ALA A 176 8.21 7.37 17.25
N GLU A 177 7.69 6.26 17.76
CA GLU A 177 7.23 5.14 16.95
C GLU A 177 6.02 5.55 16.08
N ASP A 178 5.04 6.23 16.71
CA ASP A 178 3.84 6.72 16.04
C ASP A 178 4.05 8.14 15.52
N ARG A 179 3.88 8.31 14.21
CA ARG A 179 4.00 9.59 13.52
C ARG A 179 3.03 10.66 14.05
N SER A 180 1.85 10.29 14.51
CA SER A 180 0.86 11.23 15.02
C SER A 180 1.37 12.02 16.23
N VAL A 181 2.26 11.42 17.01
CA VAL A 181 2.87 12.04 18.20
C VAL A 181 3.66 13.28 17.82
N GLN A 182 4.46 13.26 16.74
CA GLN A 182 5.26 14.44 16.35
C GLN A 182 4.37 15.64 16.00
N TYR A 183 3.23 15.44 15.34
CA TYR A 183 2.30 16.53 15.02
C TYR A 183 1.65 17.11 16.30
N ALA A 184 1.23 16.25 17.21
CA ALA A 184 0.67 16.68 18.49
C ALA A 184 1.70 17.47 19.31
N MET A 185 2.96 17.01 19.34
CA MET A 185 4.04 17.69 20.08
C MET A 185 4.38 19.06 19.49
N LEU A 186 4.37 19.20 18.14
CA LEU A 186 4.55 20.49 17.49
C LEU A 186 3.38 21.43 17.80
N ASN A 187 2.14 20.95 17.69
CA ASN A 187 0.95 21.75 17.94
C ASN A 187 0.88 22.27 19.38
N CYS A 188 1.32 21.53 20.36
CA CYS A 188 1.32 21.99 21.76
C CYS A 188 2.60 22.73 22.14
N GLY A 189 3.55 22.96 21.20
CA GLY A 189 4.79 23.67 21.44
C GLY A 189 5.81 22.91 22.30
N TYR A 190 5.66 21.59 22.42
CA TYR A 190 6.61 20.75 23.17
C TYR A 190 7.91 20.57 22.39
N VAL A 191 7.85 20.58 21.07
CA VAL A 191 9.00 20.59 20.16
C VAL A 191 8.95 21.81 19.26
N ASP A 192 10.11 22.29 18.83
CA ASP A 192 10.22 23.46 17.95
C ASP A 192 9.97 23.10 16.48
N ALA A 193 10.31 21.87 16.09
CA ALA A 193 10.24 21.42 14.70
C ALA A 193 9.98 19.91 14.59
N ILE A 194 9.38 19.51 13.46
CA ILE A 194 9.21 18.11 13.05
C ILE A 194 9.68 17.94 11.61
N ALA A 195 10.04 16.71 11.22
CA ALA A 195 10.40 16.42 9.85
C ALA A 195 9.62 15.23 9.29
N ALA A 196 9.05 15.41 8.10
CA ALA A 196 8.32 14.39 7.38
C ALA A 196 8.27 14.70 5.88
N ARG A 197 7.52 13.89 5.11
CA ARG A 197 7.24 14.18 3.71
C ARG A 197 6.33 15.39 3.58
N GLU A 198 6.63 16.26 2.61
CA GLU A 198 5.87 17.48 2.33
C GLU A 198 4.36 17.23 2.22
N ALA A 199 3.95 16.23 1.43
CA ALA A 199 2.54 15.91 1.25
C ALA A 199 1.82 15.49 2.56
N ALA A 200 2.55 14.95 3.53
CA ALA A 200 1.98 14.63 4.83
C ALA A 200 1.88 15.87 5.72
N ILE A 201 2.89 16.73 5.71
CA ILE A 201 2.87 18.02 6.44
C ILE A 201 1.73 18.91 5.95
N LEU A 202 1.57 19.06 4.62
CA LEU A 202 0.53 19.93 4.03
C LEU A 202 -0.91 19.47 4.30
N ARG A 203 -1.10 18.27 4.82
CA ARG A 203 -2.40 17.76 5.23
C ARG A 203 -2.82 18.23 6.63
N TYR A 204 -1.87 18.59 7.48
CA TYR A 204 -2.09 19.05 8.85
C TYR A 204 -2.22 20.56 8.92
#